data_7d2a6564682c20ec4b2e2e788e2b2cea
#
_entry.id   7d2a6564682c20ec4b2e2e788e2b2cea
#
_cell.length_a   1.000
_cell.length_b   1.000
_cell.length_c   1.000
_cell.angle_alpha   90.00
_cell.angle_beta   90.00
_cell.angle_gamma   90.00
#
_symmetry.space_group_name_H-M   'P 1'
#
loop_
_entity.id
_entity.type
_entity.pdbx_description
1 polymer ?
#
loop_
_entity_poly.entity_id
_entity_poly.type
_entity_poly.pdbx_seq_one_letter_code
_entity_poly.pdbx_strand_id
1 'polypeptide(L)'
;RDVERSRGLGDVYKRQHPSNAYTIDELNANLDDILADVEKRAAVSLGNKVPFTLRDKVRDGKMYVDQGVIAGCAGGGFENLCDVADMLDGQSIGDGRFSLSVYPASQPVYMELIRNGSIAKIMETGATVRTAFCGPCFGAGDVPANNAFSIRHSTRNFPNREGSKLQNGQISSVALMDARSIAATALNKGRLTAATDIDVNFTKPKYYFDSHIYEKRVYNGVGKADPSVEIQFGPNIKDWPSMVPLTDNILLKVVSEIHDPVTTTDELIPSGETSSYRSNPLGLAEFALSRKDPAYVGRAKEVQKAEKAREAGNCPCEAFDELKPVWDEIKKAYPDMN
;
A
#
# COMPACT_ATOMS: atom_id res chain seq x y z
N ARG A 1 -0.07 26.04 -9.84
CA ARG A 1 1.36 25.67 -10.00
C ARG A 1 1.53 24.22 -9.58
N ASP A 2 0.93 23.35 -10.36
CA ASP A 2 1.08 21.93 -10.16
C ASP A 2 2.33 21.50 -10.90
N VAL A 3 3.45 21.58 -10.19
CA VAL A 3 4.67 20.93 -10.62
C VAL A 3 4.44 19.46 -10.40
N GLU A 4 3.90 18.79 -11.42
CA GLU A 4 3.86 17.37 -11.43
C GLU A 4 5.23 16.82 -11.60
N ARG A 5 5.68 16.35 -10.51
CA ARG A 5 6.93 15.61 -10.44
C ARG A 5 6.55 14.15 -10.53
N SER A 6 6.61 13.61 -11.74
CA SER A 6 6.70 12.17 -11.89
C SER A 6 7.91 11.70 -11.10
N ARG A 7 7.66 11.03 -9.99
CA ARG A 7 8.71 10.61 -9.08
C ARG A 7 8.87 9.11 -9.17
N GLY A 8 9.86 8.67 -9.72
CA GLY A 8 10.97 7.86 -9.46
C GLY A 8 10.83 6.38 -9.56
N LEU A 9 11.99 5.77 -9.72
CA LEU A 9 12.20 4.37 -9.42
C LEU A 9 12.02 4.14 -7.93
N GLY A 10 10.86 3.62 -7.55
CA GLY A 10 10.62 3.19 -6.18
C GLY A 10 11.57 2.06 -5.81
N ASP A 11 12.02 2.06 -4.58
CA ASP A 11 12.87 1.00 -4.04
C ASP A 11 12.12 -0.33 -4.06
N VAL A 12 12.65 -1.29 -4.74
CA VAL A 12 12.07 -2.63 -4.89
C VAL A 12 11.94 -3.34 -3.53
N TYR A 13 12.71 -2.92 -2.53
CA TYR A 13 12.84 -3.64 -1.27
C TYR A 13 12.84 -2.82 0.01
N LYS A 14 13.02 -1.53 -0.08
CA LYS A 14 12.99 -0.66 1.11
C LYS A 14 12.28 0.63 0.76
N ARG A 15 11.20 0.92 1.48
CA ARG A 15 10.57 2.21 1.71
C ARG A 15 10.85 3.25 0.61
N GLN A 16 9.85 3.97 0.16
CA GLN A 16 10.08 5.20 -0.59
C GLN A 16 11.04 6.10 0.20
N HIS A 17 12.32 5.84 0.05
CA HIS A 17 13.31 6.74 0.59
C HIS A 17 13.40 7.94 -0.36
N PRO A 18 13.41 9.19 0.14
CA PRO A 18 13.53 10.37 -0.72
C PRO A 18 14.73 10.33 -1.68
N SER A 19 15.76 9.58 -1.33
CA SER A 19 16.95 9.38 -2.20
C SER A 19 16.69 8.57 -3.47
N ASN A 20 15.54 7.90 -3.62
CA ASN A 20 15.16 7.15 -4.81
C ASN A 20 14.08 7.86 -5.63
N ALA A 21 13.86 9.14 -5.40
CA ALA A 21 12.91 9.95 -6.12
C ALA A 21 13.64 10.83 -7.16
N TYR A 22 13.41 10.54 -8.44
CA TYR A 22 14.01 11.25 -9.57
C TYR A 22 12.89 11.81 -10.45
N THR A 23 13.12 12.89 -11.14
CA THR A 23 12.30 13.23 -12.31
C THR A 23 12.63 12.26 -13.45
N ILE A 24 11.70 12.07 -14.40
CA ILE A 24 11.98 11.21 -15.56
C ILE A 24 13.14 11.76 -16.38
N ASP A 25 13.25 13.08 -16.49
CA ASP A 25 14.34 13.74 -17.17
C ASP A 25 15.70 13.49 -16.50
N GLU A 26 15.76 13.63 -15.17
CA GLU A 26 16.95 13.32 -14.38
C GLU A 26 17.35 11.85 -14.52
N LEU A 27 16.37 10.94 -14.47
CA LEU A 27 16.61 9.52 -14.70
C LEU A 27 17.18 9.27 -16.11
N ASN A 28 16.56 9.83 -17.15
CA ASN A 28 16.98 9.66 -18.54
C ASN A 28 18.38 10.26 -18.81
N ALA A 29 18.73 11.34 -18.13
CA ALA A 29 20.06 11.98 -18.26
C ALA A 29 21.18 11.19 -17.56
N ASN A 30 20.87 10.42 -16.51
CA ASN A 30 21.85 9.72 -15.69
C ASN A 30 21.52 8.23 -15.55
N LEU A 31 20.98 7.63 -16.60
CA LEU A 31 20.33 6.31 -16.56
C LEU A 31 21.27 5.22 -16.03
N ASP A 32 22.49 5.11 -16.59
CA ASP A 32 23.43 4.04 -16.23
C ASP A 32 23.85 4.13 -14.76
N ASP A 33 24.18 5.33 -14.27
CA ASP A 33 24.62 5.55 -12.89
C ASP A 33 23.50 5.28 -11.88
N ILE A 34 22.30 5.78 -12.16
CA ILE A 34 21.14 5.57 -11.29
C ILE A 34 20.75 4.09 -11.23
N LEU A 35 20.69 3.42 -12.38
CA LEU A 35 20.34 2.00 -12.41
C LEU A 35 21.40 1.13 -11.75
N ALA A 36 22.69 1.43 -11.94
CA ALA A 36 23.77 0.71 -11.27
C ALA A 36 23.71 0.84 -9.75
N ASP A 37 23.40 2.04 -9.23
CA ASP A 37 23.25 2.27 -7.79
C ASP A 37 22.00 1.55 -7.23
N VAL A 38 20.88 1.61 -7.95
CA VAL A 38 19.64 0.90 -7.55
C VAL A 38 19.87 -0.61 -7.53
N GLU A 39 20.48 -1.18 -8.56
CA GLU A 39 20.78 -2.62 -8.61
C GLU A 39 21.73 -3.05 -7.49
N LYS A 40 22.77 -2.27 -7.20
CA LYS A 40 23.70 -2.53 -6.10
C LYS A 40 22.98 -2.57 -4.74
N ARG A 41 22.13 -1.58 -4.48
CA ARG A 41 21.35 -1.52 -3.23
C ARG A 41 20.32 -2.64 -3.14
N ALA A 42 19.67 -2.97 -4.24
CA ALA A 42 18.73 -4.09 -4.33
C ALA A 42 19.43 -5.42 -4.01
N ALA A 43 20.61 -5.67 -4.59
CA ALA A 43 21.38 -6.88 -4.33
C ALA A 43 21.69 -7.06 -2.84
N VAL A 44 22.13 -5.99 -2.16
CA VAL A 44 22.36 -6.01 -0.71
C VAL A 44 21.06 -6.32 0.06
N SER A 45 19.96 -5.66 -0.31
CA SER A 45 18.64 -5.85 0.34
C SER A 45 18.08 -7.25 0.15
N LEU A 46 18.36 -7.88 -0.99
CA LEU A 46 17.98 -9.26 -1.33
C LEU A 46 18.93 -10.31 -0.74
N GLY A 47 19.98 -9.86 -0.03
CA GLY A 47 21.01 -10.76 0.51
C GLY A 47 21.74 -11.54 -0.60
N ASN A 48 21.80 -11.00 -1.80
CA ASN A 48 22.38 -11.61 -3.00
C ASN A 48 21.74 -12.98 -3.37
N LYS A 49 20.54 -13.25 -2.91
CA LYS A 49 19.84 -14.54 -3.15
C LYS A 49 19.14 -14.61 -4.49
N VAL A 50 18.78 -13.46 -5.06
CA VAL A 50 18.07 -13.37 -6.33
C VAL A 50 18.76 -12.36 -7.22
N PRO A 51 19.10 -12.71 -8.46
CA PRO A 51 19.64 -11.75 -9.42
C PRO A 51 18.57 -10.71 -9.76
N PHE A 52 18.94 -9.45 -9.67
CA PHE A 52 18.07 -8.32 -9.99
C PHE A 52 18.77 -7.38 -10.95
N THR A 53 18.12 -7.04 -12.05
CA THR A 53 18.61 -6.06 -12.99
C THR A 53 17.48 -5.21 -13.55
N LEU A 54 17.76 -3.92 -13.76
CA LEU A 54 16.91 -2.97 -14.48
C LEU A 54 17.57 -2.53 -15.80
N ARG A 55 18.87 -2.72 -15.94
CA ARG A 55 19.62 -2.37 -17.17
C ARG A 55 19.21 -3.21 -18.37
N ASP A 56 18.65 -4.39 -18.16
CA ASP A 56 18.03 -5.20 -19.23
C ASP A 56 16.76 -4.56 -19.82
N LYS A 57 16.21 -3.53 -19.18
CA LYS A 57 15.07 -2.72 -19.66
C LYS A 57 15.51 -1.52 -20.50
N VAL A 58 16.81 -1.29 -20.62
CA VAL A 58 17.34 -0.19 -21.41
C VAL A 58 17.53 -0.66 -22.86
N ARG A 59 16.97 0.10 -23.80
CA ARG A 59 17.11 -0.12 -25.25
C ARG A 59 17.39 1.23 -25.90
N ASP A 60 18.44 1.29 -26.71
CA ASP A 60 18.86 2.52 -27.40
C ASP A 60 18.98 3.73 -26.46
N GLY A 61 19.54 3.50 -25.26
CA GLY A 61 19.72 4.53 -24.24
C GLY A 61 18.41 5.04 -23.63
N LYS A 62 17.31 4.30 -23.75
CA LYS A 62 16.01 4.63 -23.18
C LYS A 62 15.49 3.52 -22.29
N MET A 63 14.89 3.90 -21.16
CA MET A 63 14.23 2.98 -20.25
C MET A 63 12.87 2.53 -20.78
N TYR A 64 12.59 1.23 -20.71
CA TYR A 64 11.28 0.65 -21.03
C TYR A 64 10.65 0.00 -19.83
N VAL A 65 9.34 0.03 -19.77
CA VAL A 65 8.53 -0.62 -18.75
C VAL A 65 7.58 -1.64 -19.36
N ASP A 66 7.21 -2.64 -18.59
CA ASP A 66 6.37 -3.74 -19.07
C ASP A 66 4.89 -3.51 -18.71
N GLN A 67 4.60 -2.75 -17.65
CA GLN A 67 3.24 -2.57 -17.15
C GLN A 67 3.03 -1.17 -16.59
N GLY A 68 1.90 -0.55 -16.93
CA GLY A 68 1.35 0.64 -16.29
C GLY A 68 0.07 0.30 -15.51
N VAL A 69 -0.06 0.82 -14.30
CA VAL A 69 -1.27 0.63 -13.47
C VAL A 69 -1.69 1.96 -12.86
N ILE A 70 -2.91 2.38 -13.13
CA ILE A 70 -3.52 3.58 -12.53
C ILE A 70 -4.66 3.10 -11.64
N ALA A 71 -4.50 3.18 -10.32
CA ALA A 71 -5.39 2.49 -9.41
C ALA A 71 -5.60 3.17 -8.06
N GLY A 72 -6.66 2.76 -7.41
CA GLY A 72 -6.99 3.14 -6.04
C GLY A 72 -7.44 4.59 -5.89
N CYS A 73 -7.54 5.01 -4.63
CA CYS A 73 -7.98 6.37 -4.28
C CYS A 73 -7.00 7.47 -4.73
N ALA A 74 -5.72 7.13 -4.93
CA ALA A 74 -4.72 8.08 -5.40
C ALA A 74 -4.74 8.22 -6.93
N GLY A 75 -4.61 7.11 -7.68
CA GLY A 75 -4.50 7.13 -9.14
C GLY A 75 -5.85 7.20 -9.86
N GLY A 76 -6.85 6.47 -9.37
CA GLY A 76 -8.15 6.31 -10.02
C GLY A 76 -9.14 7.48 -9.86
N GLY A 77 -8.69 8.64 -9.37
CA GLY A 77 -9.53 9.81 -9.22
C GLY A 77 -10.08 10.33 -10.56
N PHE A 78 -11.22 11.02 -10.50
CA PHE A 78 -11.92 11.49 -11.68
C PHE A 78 -11.04 12.34 -12.61
N GLU A 79 -10.38 13.35 -12.05
CA GLU A 79 -9.53 14.26 -12.83
C GLU A 79 -8.34 13.53 -13.47
N ASN A 80 -7.69 12.64 -12.72
CA ASN A 80 -6.58 11.85 -13.25
C ASN A 80 -7.01 11.01 -14.47
N LEU A 81 -8.18 10.38 -14.40
CA LEU A 81 -8.65 9.53 -15.49
C LEU A 81 -9.22 10.31 -16.67
N CYS A 82 -9.72 11.52 -16.45
CA CYS A 82 -10.04 12.44 -17.55
C CYS A 82 -8.78 12.89 -18.27
N ASP A 83 -7.73 13.24 -17.53
CA ASP A 83 -6.44 13.63 -18.12
C ASP A 83 -5.83 12.46 -18.93
N VAL A 84 -5.88 11.25 -18.39
CA VAL A 84 -5.45 10.04 -19.11
C VAL A 84 -6.26 9.82 -20.39
N ALA A 85 -7.58 9.99 -20.32
CA ALA A 85 -8.45 9.85 -21.48
C ALA A 85 -8.13 10.90 -22.57
N ASP A 86 -7.90 12.15 -22.18
CA ASP A 86 -7.53 13.21 -23.12
C ASP A 86 -6.16 12.95 -23.79
N MET A 87 -5.21 12.44 -23.02
CA MET A 87 -3.88 12.06 -23.55
C MET A 87 -3.94 10.89 -24.52
N LEU A 88 -4.78 9.91 -24.25
CA LEU A 88 -4.83 8.65 -24.99
C LEU A 88 -5.87 8.67 -26.13
N ASP A 89 -6.68 9.71 -26.27
CA ASP A 89 -7.77 9.80 -27.24
C ASP A 89 -7.29 9.56 -28.68
N GLY A 90 -7.88 8.60 -29.36
CA GLY A 90 -7.51 8.22 -30.72
C GLY A 90 -6.14 7.57 -30.89
N GLN A 91 -5.48 7.19 -29.79
CA GLN A 91 -4.14 6.59 -29.78
C GLN A 91 -4.20 5.07 -29.52
N SER A 92 -3.04 4.43 -29.59
CA SER A 92 -2.89 3.02 -29.23
C SER A 92 -1.70 2.84 -28.29
N ILE A 93 -1.87 2.01 -27.26
CA ILE A 93 -0.77 1.61 -26.36
C ILE A 93 0.15 0.55 -27.01
N GLY A 94 -0.16 0.11 -28.22
CA GLY A 94 0.59 -0.90 -28.97
C GLY A 94 0.14 -2.33 -28.66
N ASP A 95 0.69 -3.25 -29.41
CA ASP A 95 0.46 -4.70 -29.34
C ASP A 95 1.68 -5.47 -28.77
N GLY A 96 2.65 -4.73 -28.20
CA GLY A 96 3.88 -5.28 -27.65
C GLY A 96 3.76 -5.77 -26.22
N ARG A 97 4.87 -5.69 -25.49
CA ARG A 97 4.96 -6.18 -24.11
C ARG A 97 4.27 -5.26 -23.10
N PHE A 98 4.12 -3.99 -23.40
CA PHE A 98 3.53 -3.03 -22.49
C PHE A 98 2.02 -3.27 -22.35
N SER A 99 1.53 -3.22 -21.12
CA SER A 99 0.11 -3.27 -20.81
C SER A 99 -0.28 -2.11 -19.88
N LEU A 100 -1.52 -1.63 -20.01
CA LEU A 100 -2.09 -0.60 -19.15
C LEU A 100 -3.38 -1.09 -18.51
N SER A 101 -3.45 -1.05 -17.18
CA SER A 101 -4.67 -1.31 -16.42
C SER A 101 -5.11 -0.08 -15.64
N VAL A 102 -6.40 0.22 -15.70
CA VAL A 102 -7.02 1.39 -15.07
C VAL A 102 -8.15 0.98 -14.15
N TYR A 103 -8.14 1.48 -12.93
CA TYR A 103 -9.12 1.23 -11.87
C TYR A 103 -9.69 2.55 -11.35
N PRO A 104 -10.93 2.92 -11.68
CA PRO A 104 -11.56 4.10 -11.08
C PRO A 104 -11.61 4.01 -9.55
N ALA A 105 -11.54 5.16 -8.86
CA ALA A 105 -11.45 5.19 -7.39
C ALA A 105 -12.72 4.71 -6.68
N SER A 106 -13.88 4.85 -7.33
CA SER A 106 -15.17 4.43 -6.78
C SER A 106 -16.20 4.19 -7.89
N GLN A 107 -17.32 3.57 -7.55
CA GLN A 107 -18.42 3.37 -8.49
C GLN A 107 -19.03 4.69 -9.01
N PRO A 108 -19.28 5.73 -8.18
CA PRO A 108 -19.73 7.03 -8.69
C PRO A 108 -18.74 7.69 -9.65
N VAL A 109 -17.43 7.60 -9.35
CA VAL A 109 -16.39 8.09 -10.27
C VAL A 109 -16.43 7.31 -11.58
N TYR A 110 -16.55 6.00 -11.53
CA TYR A 110 -16.62 5.16 -12.72
C TYR A 110 -17.83 5.51 -13.59
N MET A 111 -19.02 5.69 -12.98
CA MET A 111 -20.22 6.06 -13.71
C MET A 111 -20.08 7.42 -14.39
N GLU A 112 -19.47 8.40 -13.73
CA GLU A 112 -19.29 9.72 -14.31
C GLU A 112 -18.29 9.70 -15.47
N LEU A 113 -17.23 8.90 -15.36
CA LEU A 113 -16.28 8.64 -16.46
C LEU A 113 -16.91 7.89 -17.65
N ILE A 114 -17.92 7.06 -17.41
CA ILE A 114 -18.73 6.45 -18.48
C ILE A 114 -19.60 7.53 -19.17
N ARG A 115 -20.29 8.34 -18.37
CA ARG A 115 -21.19 9.38 -18.88
C ARG A 115 -20.48 10.41 -19.73
N ASN A 116 -19.26 10.81 -19.36
CA ASN A 116 -18.48 11.79 -20.12
C ASN A 116 -17.64 11.18 -21.25
N GLY A 117 -17.69 9.86 -21.44
CA GLY A 117 -16.98 9.15 -22.51
C GLY A 117 -15.51 8.82 -22.25
N SER A 118 -14.95 9.23 -21.12
CA SER A 118 -13.51 8.98 -20.81
C SER A 118 -13.15 7.48 -20.78
N ILE A 119 -14.06 6.64 -20.30
CA ILE A 119 -13.84 5.19 -20.28
C ILE A 119 -13.73 4.60 -21.69
N ALA A 120 -14.59 5.04 -22.62
CA ALA A 120 -14.54 4.59 -24.01
C ALA A 120 -13.20 4.95 -24.64
N LYS A 121 -12.76 6.21 -24.52
CA LYS A 121 -11.47 6.68 -25.02
C LYS A 121 -10.29 5.84 -24.51
N ILE A 122 -10.27 5.53 -23.20
CA ILE A 122 -9.22 4.69 -22.60
C ILE A 122 -9.27 3.27 -23.16
N MET A 123 -10.46 2.65 -23.25
CA MET A 123 -10.60 1.27 -23.73
C MET A 123 -10.22 1.11 -25.19
N GLU A 124 -10.56 2.07 -26.04
CA GLU A 124 -10.25 2.05 -27.47
C GLU A 124 -8.75 2.02 -27.75
N THR A 125 -7.90 2.44 -26.80
CA THR A 125 -6.45 2.38 -26.93
C THR A 125 -5.85 0.98 -26.78
N GLY A 126 -6.64 0.01 -26.30
CA GLY A 126 -6.17 -1.33 -25.89
C GLY A 126 -5.89 -1.44 -24.39
N ALA A 127 -6.10 -0.39 -23.59
CA ALA A 127 -5.98 -0.45 -22.15
C ALA A 127 -7.14 -1.25 -21.53
N THR A 128 -6.86 -1.95 -20.41
CA THR A 128 -7.87 -2.69 -19.66
C THR A 128 -8.47 -1.79 -18.58
N VAL A 129 -9.77 -1.49 -18.67
CA VAL A 129 -10.49 -0.80 -17.61
C VAL A 129 -11.18 -1.84 -16.72
N ARG A 130 -10.99 -1.72 -15.42
CA ARG A 130 -11.57 -2.60 -14.41
C ARG A 130 -12.54 -1.85 -13.51
N THR A 131 -13.31 -2.59 -12.71
CA THR A 131 -14.18 -1.98 -11.70
C THR A 131 -13.37 -1.33 -10.58
N ALA A 132 -14.01 -0.40 -9.84
CA ALA A 132 -13.42 0.20 -8.66
C ALA A 132 -13.02 -0.86 -7.63
N PHE A 133 -11.73 -1.05 -7.46
CA PHE A 133 -11.15 -2.07 -6.58
C PHE A 133 -9.76 -1.67 -6.11
N CYS A 134 -9.47 -1.86 -4.83
CA CYS A 134 -8.19 -1.50 -4.24
C CYS A 134 -7.08 -2.54 -4.51
N GLY A 135 -7.36 -3.57 -5.29
CA GLY A 135 -6.51 -4.75 -5.51
C GLY A 135 -5.07 -4.47 -5.83
N PRO A 136 -4.73 -3.68 -6.86
CA PRO A 136 -3.33 -3.42 -7.22
C PRO A 136 -2.51 -2.74 -6.13
N CYS A 137 -3.16 -2.03 -5.20
CA CYS A 137 -2.46 -1.35 -4.10
C CYS A 137 -1.98 -2.31 -2.99
N PHE A 138 -2.47 -3.56 -2.98
CA PHE A 138 -2.09 -4.56 -1.98
C PHE A 138 -1.81 -5.96 -2.55
N GLY A 139 -1.60 -6.05 -3.87
CA GLY A 139 -1.18 -7.28 -4.51
C GLY A 139 -2.28 -8.27 -4.87
N ALA A 140 -3.53 -7.80 -4.98
CA ALA A 140 -4.67 -8.63 -5.40
C ALA A 140 -5.15 -8.26 -6.81
N GLY A 141 -4.25 -8.10 -7.75
CA GLY A 141 -4.53 -7.81 -9.15
C GLY A 141 -3.37 -7.12 -9.84
N ASP A 142 -3.25 -7.32 -11.13
CA ASP A 142 -2.17 -6.78 -11.97
C ASP A 142 -0.77 -7.02 -11.37
N VAL A 143 -0.54 -8.25 -10.90
CA VAL A 143 0.77 -8.69 -10.42
C VAL A 143 1.73 -8.68 -11.61
N PRO A 144 2.89 -8.02 -11.52
CA PRO A 144 3.86 -8.00 -12.60
C PRO A 144 4.40 -9.40 -12.88
N ALA A 145 4.73 -9.68 -14.12
CA ALA A 145 5.42 -10.90 -14.51
C ALA A 145 6.83 -10.98 -13.89
N ASN A 146 7.44 -12.16 -13.93
CA ASN A 146 8.82 -12.31 -13.47
C ASN A 146 9.76 -11.37 -14.25
N ASN A 147 10.62 -10.70 -13.52
CA ASN A 147 11.53 -9.67 -14.04
C ASN A 147 10.84 -8.49 -14.74
N ALA A 148 9.52 -8.31 -14.58
CA ALA A 148 8.83 -7.16 -15.15
C ALA A 148 9.09 -5.90 -14.32
N PHE A 149 9.10 -4.76 -15.00
CA PHE A 149 9.12 -3.45 -14.40
C PHE A 149 7.74 -2.79 -14.58
N SER A 150 7.07 -2.51 -13.46
CA SER A 150 5.74 -1.90 -13.41
C SER A 150 5.80 -0.47 -12.90
N ILE A 151 5.13 0.46 -13.59
CA ILE A 151 4.94 1.82 -13.12
C ILE A 151 3.51 2.01 -12.64
N ARG A 152 3.33 2.62 -11.47
CA ARG A 152 2.01 2.68 -10.82
C ARG A 152 1.68 4.04 -10.25
N HIS A 153 0.47 4.51 -10.49
CA HIS A 153 -0.17 5.52 -9.65
C HIS A 153 -1.07 4.80 -8.66
N SER A 154 -0.52 4.49 -7.51
CA SER A 154 -1.19 3.83 -6.40
C SER A 154 -0.80 4.49 -5.09
N THR A 155 -1.43 4.09 -3.99
CA THR A 155 -1.23 4.78 -2.70
C THR A 155 0.17 4.56 -2.12
N ARG A 156 0.78 3.39 -2.36
CA ARG A 156 2.01 2.98 -1.66
C ARG A 156 2.84 2.04 -2.49
N ASN A 157 4.15 2.08 -2.26
CA ASN A 157 5.12 1.15 -2.82
C ASN A 157 5.93 0.52 -1.68
N PHE A 158 5.48 -0.65 -1.20
CA PHE A 158 6.18 -1.45 -0.20
C PHE A 158 6.58 -2.79 -0.80
N PRO A 159 7.57 -3.47 -0.24
CA PRO A 159 7.92 -4.82 -0.67
C PRO A 159 6.70 -5.74 -0.73
N ASN A 160 6.55 -6.45 -1.83
CA ASN A 160 5.45 -7.39 -2.12
C ASN A 160 4.03 -6.76 -2.20
N ARG A 161 3.90 -5.45 -2.21
CA ARG A 161 2.58 -4.78 -2.34
C ARG A 161 1.99 -4.94 -3.73
N GLU A 162 2.80 -5.11 -4.73
CA GLU A 162 2.40 -5.42 -6.10
C GLU A 162 1.94 -6.88 -6.28
N GLY A 163 2.06 -7.72 -5.23
CA GLY A 163 1.64 -9.12 -5.22
C GLY A 163 2.73 -10.12 -5.58
N SER A 164 3.91 -9.67 -6.00
CA SER A 164 5.04 -10.57 -6.18
C SER A 164 5.66 -10.93 -4.84
N LYS A 165 5.96 -12.22 -4.65
CA LYS A 165 6.76 -12.72 -3.53
C LYS A 165 7.98 -13.41 -4.10
N LEU A 166 9.11 -13.24 -3.42
CA LEU A 166 10.33 -13.94 -3.79
C LEU A 166 10.15 -15.44 -3.63
N GLN A 167 9.91 -16.11 -4.73
CA GLN A 167 9.79 -17.57 -4.80
C GLN A 167 10.57 -18.07 -6.00
N ASN A 168 11.32 -19.14 -5.85
CA ASN A 168 12.05 -19.79 -6.95
C ASN A 168 12.93 -18.84 -7.78
N GLY A 169 13.53 -17.82 -7.14
CA GLY A 169 14.36 -16.82 -7.84
C GLY A 169 13.57 -15.79 -8.66
N GLN A 170 12.24 -15.77 -8.56
CA GLN A 170 11.41 -14.79 -9.27
C GLN A 170 11.38 -13.45 -8.54
N ILE A 171 11.34 -12.37 -9.30
CA ILE A 171 11.30 -11.00 -8.80
C ILE A 171 10.59 -10.10 -9.80
N SER A 172 9.99 -9.01 -9.33
CA SER A 172 9.54 -7.89 -10.17
C SER A 172 9.93 -6.56 -9.52
N SER A 173 9.83 -5.48 -10.25
CA SER A 173 10.13 -4.14 -9.77
C SER A 173 8.96 -3.19 -10.00
N VAL A 174 8.79 -2.23 -9.09
CA VAL A 174 7.71 -1.24 -9.14
C VAL A 174 8.24 0.14 -8.86
N ALA A 175 7.82 1.11 -9.68
CA ALA A 175 8.00 2.52 -9.40
C ALA A 175 6.65 3.23 -9.28
N LEU A 176 6.53 4.20 -8.36
CA LEU A 176 5.37 5.08 -8.30
C LEU A 176 5.59 6.30 -9.19
N MET A 177 4.57 6.65 -9.95
CA MET A 177 4.53 7.90 -10.70
C MET A 177 3.08 8.35 -10.94
N ASP A 178 2.90 9.56 -11.46
CA ASP A 178 1.58 10.11 -11.70
C ASP A 178 0.89 9.47 -12.93
N ALA A 179 -0.44 9.63 -12.99
CA ALA A 179 -1.25 9.02 -14.04
C ALA A 179 -0.92 9.55 -15.44
N ARG A 180 -0.56 10.82 -15.58
CA ARG A 180 -0.22 11.44 -16.86
C ARG A 180 1.10 10.91 -17.41
N SER A 181 2.11 10.73 -16.54
CA SER A 181 3.39 10.11 -16.96
C SER A 181 3.23 8.64 -17.33
N ILE A 182 2.31 7.92 -16.68
CA ILE A 182 1.93 6.57 -17.09
C ILE A 182 1.25 6.60 -18.46
N ALA A 183 0.34 7.54 -18.71
CA ALA A 183 -0.29 7.72 -20.02
C ALA A 183 0.72 8.10 -21.10
N ALA A 184 1.64 9.04 -20.84
CA ALA A 184 2.73 9.41 -21.75
C ALA A 184 3.62 8.21 -22.11
N THR A 185 3.93 7.39 -21.12
CA THR A 185 4.68 6.14 -21.31
C THR A 185 3.88 5.13 -22.15
N ALA A 186 2.56 5.05 -21.95
CA ALA A 186 1.67 4.21 -22.75
C ALA A 186 1.61 4.66 -24.22
N LEU A 187 1.50 5.97 -24.50
CA LEU A 187 1.60 6.53 -25.85
C LEU A 187 2.87 6.10 -26.57
N ASN A 188 3.97 6.03 -25.82
CA ASN A 188 5.27 5.58 -26.32
C ASN A 188 5.49 4.08 -26.18
N LYS A 189 4.40 3.29 -26.05
CA LYS A 189 4.42 1.80 -26.07
C LYS A 189 5.36 1.20 -25.02
N GLY A 190 5.38 1.80 -23.82
CA GLY A 190 6.21 1.37 -22.70
C GLY A 190 7.55 2.09 -22.59
N ARG A 191 7.95 2.97 -23.52
CA ARG A 191 9.13 3.81 -23.33
C ARG A 191 8.84 4.87 -22.27
N LEU A 192 9.59 4.86 -21.18
CA LEU A 192 9.42 5.77 -20.07
C LEU A 192 9.50 7.23 -20.53
N THR A 193 8.40 7.95 -20.40
CA THR A 193 8.22 9.29 -20.95
C THR A 193 7.59 10.20 -19.89
N ALA A 194 8.11 11.40 -19.74
CA ALA A 194 7.52 12.40 -18.86
C ALA A 194 6.21 12.96 -19.45
N ALA A 195 5.24 13.26 -18.60
CA ALA A 195 4.00 13.90 -19.04
C ALA A 195 4.23 15.26 -19.71
N THR A 196 5.30 15.95 -19.30
CA THR A 196 5.73 17.24 -19.85
C THR A 196 6.22 17.19 -21.29
N ASP A 197 6.55 15.99 -21.78
CA ASP A 197 7.01 15.78 -23.17
C ASP A 197 5.84 15.63 -24.16
N ILE A 198 4.59 15.62 -23.65
CA ILE A 198 3.39 15.43 -24.46
C ILE A 198 2.55 16.70 -24.41
N ASP A 199 2.31 17.28 -25.58
CA ASP A 199 1.42 18.43 -25.71
C ASP A 199 -0.03 17.96 -25.82
N VAL A 200 -0.84 18.28 -24.80
CA VAL A 200 -2.25 17.88 -24.70
C VAL A 200 -3.11 19.01 -24.19
N ASN A 201 -4.22 19.24 -24.85
CA ASN A 201 -5.23 20.15 -24.37
C ASN A 201 -6.23 19.42 -23.46
N PHE A 202 -6.08 19.58 -22.15
CA PHE A 202 -6.94 18.92 -21.16
C PHE A 202 -8.31 19.58 -21.08
N THR A 203 -9.37 18.79 -21.20
CA THR A 203 -10.77 19.26 -21.17
C THR A 203 -11.23 19.67 -19.78
N LYS A 204 -10.63 19.13 -18.71
CA LYS A 204 -10.92 19.40 -17.30
C LYS A 204 -12.42 19.41 -16.95
N PRO A 205 -13.17 18.35 -17.24
CA PRO A 205 -14.58 18.27 -16.90
C PRO A 205 -14.80 18.30 -15.38
N LYS A 206 -15.92 18.89 -14.98
CA LYS A 206 -16.28 18.95 -13.56
C LYS A 206 -16.89 17.63 -13.11
N TYR A 207 -16.45 17.15 -11.95
CA TYR A 207 -17.02 15.98 -11.29
C TYR A 207 -18.33 16.31 -10.56
N TYR A 208 -19.34 15.47 -10.73
CA TYR A 208 -20.59 15.52 -9.99
C TYR A 208 -20.80 14.19 -9.26
N PHE A 209 -20.89 14.24 -7.94
CA PHE A 209 -21.17 13.06 -7.14
C PHE A 209 -22.64 12.65 -7.29
N ASP A 210 -22.85 11.38 -7.70
CA ASP A 210 -24.16 10.75 -7.79
C ASP A 210 -24.24 9.58 -6.80
N SER A 211 -25.09 9.71 -5.77
CA SER A 211 -25.27 8.71 -4.71
C SER A 211 -26.14 7.51 -5.11
N HIS A 212 -26.87 7.59 -6.22
CA HIS A 212 -27.88 6.58 -6.61
C HIS A 212 -27.38 5.14 -6.59
N ILE A 213 -26.12 4.92 -6.95
CA ILE A 213 -25.53 3.57 -6.92
C ILE A 213 -25.51 3.02 -5.50
N TYR A 214 -25.15 3.85 -4.52
CA TYR A 214 -25.09 3.43 -3.13
C TYR A 214 -26.48 3.28 -2.53
N GLU A 215 -27.42 4.17 -2.86
CA GLU A 215 -28.81 4.12 -2.40
C GLU A 215 -29.50 2.81 -2.81
N LYS A 216 -29.16 2.27 -3.99
CA LYS A 216 -29.71 1.00 -4.50
C LYS A 216 -28.93 -0.24 -4.08
N ARG A 217 -27.74 -0.09 -3.57
CA ARG A 217 -26.82 -1.21 -3.31
C ARG A 217 -26.52 -1.42 -1.84
N VAL A 218 -26.54 -0.37 -1.05
CA VAL A 218 -26.15 -0.40 0.36
C VAL A 218 -27.38 -0.10 1.22
N TYR A 219 -27.64 -0.98 2.19
CA TYR A 219 -28.69 -0.73 3.18
C TYR A 219 -28.35 0.51 4.01
N ASN A 220 -29.28 1.47 4.03
CA ASN A 220 -29.17 2.65 4.89
C ASN A 220 -30.01 2.45 6.15
N GLY A 221 -29.33 2.08 7.24
CA GLY A 221 -29.93 1.85 8.56
C GLY A 221 -29.96 3.07 9.48
N VAL A 222 -29.51 4.24 9.02
CA VAL A 222 -29.52 5.47 9.85
C VAL A 222 -30.95 5.80 10.27
N GLY A 223 -31.19 5.93 11.57
CA GLY A 223 -32.53 6.17 12.14
C GLY A 223 -33.51 5.00 12.07
N LYS A 224 -33.04 3.81 11.68
CA LYS A 224 -33.87 2.59 11.56
C LYS A 224 -33.28 1.46 12.41
N ALA A 225 -32.80 1.78 13.60
CA ALA A 225 -32.27 0.78 14.51
C ALA A 225 -33.38 -0.24 14.89
N ASP A 226 -33.06 -1.51 14.74
CA ASP A 226 -33.90 -2.63 15.15
C ASP A 226 -33.14 -3.48 16.17
N PRO A 227 -33.42 -3.35 17.48
CA PRO A 227 -32.71 -4.08 18.51
C PRO A 227 -33.01 -5.59 18.52
N SER A 228 -33.99 -6.06 17.75
CA SER A 228 -34.29 -7.49 17.62
C SER A 228 -33.39 -8.21 16.62
N VAL A 229 -32.64 -7.48 15.80
CA VAL A 229 -31.73 -8.07 14.79
C VAL A 229 -30.45 -8.51 15.46
N GLU A 230 -30.17 -9.81 15.40
CA GLU A 230 -28.89 -10.37 15.83
C GLU A 230 -27.79 -10.11 14.80
N ILE A 231 -26.61 -9.73 15.29
CA ILE A 231 -25.42 -9.61 14.47
C ILE A 231 -24.84 -11.01 14.22
N GLN A 232 -24.80 -11.41 12.95
CA GLN A 232 -24.18 -12.66 12.54
C GLN A 232 -22.78 -12.39 11.97
N PHE A 233 -21.78 -12.97 12.61
CA PHE A 233 -20.39 -12.82 12.15
C PHE A 233 -20.09 -13.77 10.98
N GLY A 234 -19.33 -13.27 10.01
CA GLY A 234 -18.71 -14.10 8.99
C GLY A 234 -17.61 -15.01 9.59
N PRO A 235 -17.13 -16.00 8.83
CA PRO A 235 -16.22 -17.04 9.36
C PRO A 235 -14.89 -16.51 9.93
N ASN A 236 -14.41 -15.38 9.44
CA ASN A 236 -13.14 -14.76 9.88
C ASN A 236 -13.32 -13.60 10.86
N ILE A 237 -14.56 -13.29 11.24
CA ILE A 237 -14.85 -12.21 12.18
C ILE A 237 -14.91 -12.80 13.59
N LYS A 238 -14.16 -12.22 14.50
CA LYS A 238 -14.13 -12.58 15.91
C LYS A 238 -14.46 -11.38 16.77
N ASP A 239 -15.12 -11.62 17.88
CA ASP A 239 -15.33 -10.60 18.89
C ASP A 239 -14.02 -10.05 19.43
N TRP A 240 -14.09 -8.84 19.95
CA TRP A 240 -13.03 -8.28 20.76
C TRP A 240 -12.86 -9.10 22.04
N PRO A 241 -11.62 -9.31 22.50
CA PRO A 241 -11.40 -9.91 23.81
C PRO A 241 -11.97 -9.00 24.91
N SER A 242 -12.29 -9.60 26.04
CA SER A 242 -12.57 -8.81 27.24
C SER A 242 -11.37 -7.93 27.56
N MET A 243 -11.62 -6.65 27.75
CA MET A 243 -10.57 -5.66 28.04
C MET A 243 -10.86 -5.02 29.39
N VAL A 244 -9.78 -4.77 30.13
CA VAL A 244 -9.85 -4.06 31.41
C VAL A 244 -10.11 -2.57 31.13
N PRO A 245 -10.97 -1.90 31.87
CA PRO A 245 -11.10 -0.46 31.82
C PRO A 245 -9.77 0.23 32.11
N LEU A 246 -9.47 1.31 31.39
CA LEU A 246 -8.31 2.13 31.70
C LEU A 246 -8.45 2.74 33.10
N THR A 247 -7.36 2.75 33.85
CA THR A 247 -7.25 3.39 35.14
C THR A 247 -6.54 4.73 35.02
N ASP A 248 -6.58 5.57 36.07
CA ASP A 248 -5.91 6.88 36.09
C ASP A 248 -4.40 6.76 35.98
N ASN A 249 -3.83 5.66 36.43
CA ASN A 249 -2.39 5.39 36.37
C ASN A 249 -2.15 4.07 35.60
N ILE A 250 -1.15 4.07 34.74
CA ILE A 250 -0.76 2.90 33.92
C ILE A 250 0.72 2.67 34.09
N LEU A 251 1.11 1.46 34.51
CA LEU A 251 2.50 1.03 34.51
C LEU A 251 2.82 0.35 33.17
N LEU A 252 3.82 0.83 32.47
CA LEU A 252 4.25 0.32 31.17
C LEU A 252 5.58 -0.39 31.27
N LYS A 253 5.69 -1.60 30.72
CA LYS A 253 6.96 -2.26 30.46
C LYS A 253 7.35 -2.10 29.00
N VAL A 254 8.53 -1.53 28.74
CA VAL A 254 9.10 -1.49 27.40
C VAL A 254 9.53 -2.89 26.99
N VAL A 255 8.92 -3.46 25.96
CA VAL A 255 9.18 -4.82 25.47
C VAL A 255 9.80 -4.85 24.07
N SER A 256 9.88 -3.70 23.41
CA SER A 256 10.60 -3.53 22.14
C SER A 256 11.08 -2.11 21.99
N GLU A 257 12.24 -1.94 21.42
CA GLU A 257 12.87 -0.66 21.13
C GLU A 257 13.38 -0.67 19.69
N ILE A 258 12.94 0.30 18.89
CA ILE A 258 13.27 0.40 17.47
C ILE A 258 14.03 1.70 17.25
N HIS A 259 15.30 1.59 16.86
CA HIS A 259 16.20 2.72 16.62
C HIS A 259 16.23 3.17 15.15
N ASP A 260 15.49 2.52 14.27
CA ASP A 260 15.39 2.92 12.88
C ASP A 260 14.76 4.32 12.76
N PRO A 261 15.30 5.20 11.91
CA PRO A 261 14.79 6.57 11.77
C PRO A 261 13.38 6.63 11.19
N VAL A 262 12.95 5.58 10.53
CA VAL A 262 11.61 5.46 9.93
C VAL A 262 11.04 4.07 10.19
N THR A 263 9.81 4.01 10.67
CA THR A 263 9.02 2.78 10.79
C THR A 263 7.71 2.95 10.05
N THR A 264 7.36 1.98 9.19
CA THR A 264 6.14 2.00 8.40
C THR A 264 5.05 1.17 9.05
N THR A 265 3.79 1.45 8.68
CA THR A 265 2.65 0.65 9.14
C THR A 265 2.75 -0.82 8.74
N ASP A 266 3.39 -1.13 7.60
CA ASP A 266 3.57 -2.52 7.13
C ASP A 266 4.66 -3.27 7.93
N GLU A 267 5.54 -2.55 8.59
CA GLU A 267 6.51 -3.12 9.54
C GLU A 267 5.89 -3.34 10.92
N LEU A 268 4.92 -2.51 11.30
CA LEU A 268 4.13 -2.72 12.52
C LEU A 268 3.20 -3.92 12.37
N ILE A 269 2.42 -3.96 11.28
CA ILE A 269 1.51 -5.06 10.94
C ILE A 269 1.65 -5.35 9.44
N PRO A 270 2.22 -6.48 9.02
CA PRO A 270 2.42 -6.79 7.61
C PRO A 270 1.10 -7.07 6.89
N SER A 271 0.63 -6.11 6.09
CA SER A 271 -0.72 -6.10 5.51
C SER A 271 -0.99 -7.23 4.52
N GLY A 272 0.01 -7.71 3.80
CA GLY A 272 -0.15 -8.84 2.87
C GLY A 272 -0.38 -10.17 3.57
N GLU A 273 0.30 -10.40 4.68
CA GLU A 273 0.23 -11.65 5.43
C GLU A 273 -0.99 -11.71 6.35
N THR A 274 -1.48 -10.53 6.76
CA THR A 274 -2.54 -10.40 7.77
C THR A 274 -3.92 -10.12 7.19
N SER A 275 -4.08 -10.16 5.87
CA SER A 275 -5.35 -9.81 5.21
C SER A 275 -6.55 -10.61 5.73
N SER A 276 -6.35 -11.90 6.06
CA SER A 276 -7.40 -12.78 6.60
C SER A 276 -7.71 -12.54 8.08
N TYR A 277 -6.88 -11.80 8.80
CA TYR A 277 -7.02 -11.57 10.24
C TYR A 277 -7.55 -10.17 10.58
N ARG A 278 -7.89 -9.32 9.61
CA ARG A 278 -8.29 -7.92 9.82
C ARG A 278 -9.51 -7.75 10.72
N SER A 279 -10.38 -8.74 10.76
CA SER A 279 -11.58 -8.78 11.63
C SER A 279 -11.41 -9.78 12.79
N ASN A 280 -10.18 -10.12 13.14
CA ASN A 280 -9.83 -10.95 14.28
C ASN A 280 -8.68 -10.27 15.05
N PRO A 281 -9.00 -9.45 16.07
CA PRO A 281 -8.01 -8.62 16.77
C PRO A 281 -6.85 -9.43 17.38
N LEU A 282 -7.14 -10.55 18.00
CA LEU A 282 -6.12 -11.40 18.61
C LEU A 282 -5.26 -12.09 17.54
N GLY A 283 -5.87 -12.61 16.49
CA GLY A 283 -5.15 -13.20 15.37
C GLY A 283 -4.26 -12.18 14.66
N LEU A 284 -4.72 -10.94 14.52
CA LEU A 284 -3.94 -9.85 13.95
C LEU A 284 -2.76 -9.46 14.85
N ALA A 285 -2.95 -9.42 16.17
CA ALA A 285 -1.92 -9.07 17.14
C ALA A 285 -0.70 -10.00 17.10
N GLU A 286 -0.90 -11.27 16.71
CA GLU A 286 0.20 -12.24 16.56
C GLU A 286 1.25 -11.84 15.51
N PHE A 287 0.93 -10.89 14.64
CA PHE A 287 1.83 -10.38 13.61
C PHE A 287 2.45 -9.02 13.97
N ALA A 288 2.15 -8.49 15.15
CA ALA A 288 2.68 -7.19 15.54
C ALA A 288 4.23 -7.22 15.57
N LEU A 289 4.85 -6.27 14.86
CA LEU A 289 6.31 -6.14 14.70
C LEU A 289 7.03 -7.37 14.13
N SER A 290 6.32 -8.38 13.60
CA SER A 290 6.90 -9.65 13.18
C SER A 290 8.09 -9.53 12.20
N ARG A 291 8.15 -8.44 11.44
CA ARG A 291 9.26 -8.15 10.51
C ARG A 291 10.42 -7.37 11.13
N LYS A 292 10.18 -6.64 12.21
CA LYS A 292 11.20 -5.79 12.87
C LYS A 292 11.77 -6.47 14.11
N ASP A 293 10.90 -7.04 14.91
CA ASP A 293 11.23 -7.68 16.16
C ASP A 293 10.36 -8.94 16.33
N PRO A 294 10.74 -10.06 15.73
CA PRO A 294 9.96 -11.31 15.76
C PRO A 294 9.66 -11.84 17.18
N ALA A 295 10.45 -11.44 18.18
CA ALA A 295 10.26 -11.84 19.58
C ALA A 295 9.29 -10.94 20.35
N TYR A 296 8.84 -9.83 19.76
CA TYR A 296 7.97 -8.84 20.41
C TYR A 296 6.70 -9.47 20.98
N VAL A 297 5.97 -10.24 20.17
CA VAL A 297 4.69 -10.83 20.56
C VAL A 297 4.87 -11.76 21.76
N GLY A 298 5.95 -12.54 21.80
CA GLY A 298 6.26 -13.39 22.94
C GLY A 298 6.43 -12.59 24.23
N ARG A 299 7.24 -11.52 24.19
CA ARG A 299 7.45 -10.63 25.35
C ARG A 299 6.18 -9.89 25.77
N ALA A 300 5.37 -9.44 24.81
CA ALA A 300 4.08 -8.81 25.11
C ALA A 300 3.11 -9.76 25.80
N LYS A 301 3.11 -11.05 25.44
CA LYS A 301 2.30 -12.08 26.12
C LYS A 301 2.75 -12.33 27.57
N GLU A 302 4.03 -12.20 27.88
CA GLU A 302 4.48 -12.29 29.27
C GLU A 302 3.96 -11.10 30.09
N VAL A 303 3.94 -9.89 29.52
CA VAL A 303 3.29 -8.72 30.18
C VAL A 303 1.80 -8.95 30.35
N GLN A 304 1.12 -9.53 29.37
CA GLN A 304 -0.30 -9.89 29.50
C GLN A 304 -0.55 -10.88 30.63
N LYS A 305 0.34 -11.83 30.87
CA LYS A 305 0.23 -12.76 32.00
C LYS A 305 0.31 -12.04 33.34
N ALA A 306 1.23 -11.05 33.46
CA ALA A 306 1.34 -10.22 34.66
C ALA A 306 0.06 -9.43 34.91
N GLU A 307 -0.53 -8.83 33.87
CA GLU A 307 -1.77 -8.10 33.98
C GLU A 307 -2.95 -9.00 34.38
N LYS A 308 -3.06 -10.18 33.79
CA LYS A 308 -4.08 -11.17 34.19
C LYS A 308 -3.91 -11.65 35.63
N ALA A 309 -2.68 -11.77 36.13
CA ALA A 309 -2.43 -12.08 37.53
C ALA A 309 -2.93 -10.95 38.45
N ARG A 310 -2.66 -9.69 38.07
CA ARG A 310 -3.16 -8.53 38.79
C ARG A 310 -4.69 -8.48 38.83
N GLU A 311 -5.36 -8.70 37.71
CA GLU A 311 -6.82 -8.76 37.62
C GLU A 311 -7.43 -9.87 38.53
N ALA A 312 -6.71 -10.99 38.67
CA ALA A 312 -7.10 -12.07 39.54
C ALA A 312 -6.76 -11.83 41.02
N GLY A 313 -6.24 -10.65 41.37
CA GLY A 313 -5.84 -10.29 42.74
C GLY A 313 -4.50 -10.85 43.18
N ASN A 314 -3.70 -11.40 42.27
CA ASN A 314 -2.36 -11.90 42.54
C ASN A 314 -1.30 -10.81 42.28
N CYS A 315 -0.08 -10.99 42.82
CA CYS A 315 0.99 -10.06 42.54
C CYS A 315 1.49 -10.22 41.10
N PRO A 316 1.44 -9.15 40.26
CA PRO A 316 2.00 -9.21 38.91
C PRO A 316 3.54 -9.34 38.94
N CYS A 317 4.16 -9.09 40.08
CA CYS A 317 5.60 -9.15 40.29
C CYS A 317 6.20 -10.56 40.15
N GLU A 318 5.37 -11.60 40.18
CA GLU A 318 5.83 -12.97 39.93
C GLU A 318 6.23 -13.24 38.47
N ALA A 319 5.74 -12.40 37.55
CA ALA A 319 6.04 -12.55 36.12
C ALA A 319 7.43 -12.00 35.71
N PHE A 320 7.93 -11.00 36.46
CA PHE A 320 9.21 -10.34 36.16
C PHE A 320 9.93 -9.93 37.46
N ASP A 321 11.16 -10.37 37.63
CA ASP A 321 11.96 -10.03 38.80
C ASP A 321 12.15 -8.54 39.01
N GLU A 322 12.32 -7.77 37.90
CA GLU A 322 12.45 -6.33 37.92
C GLU A 322 11.16 -5.58 38.29
N LEU A 323 10.01 -6.20 38.20
CA LEU A 323 8.72 -5.56 38.54
C LEU A 323 8.53 -5.43 40.04
N LYS A 324 9.05 -6.36 40.83
CA LYS A 324 8.83 -6.38 42.28
C LYS A 324 9.22 -5.08 43.00
N PRO A 325 10.44 -4.54 42.84
CA PRO A 325 10.83 -3.31 43.51
C PRO A 325 9.96 -2.10 43.07
N VAL A 326 9.61 -2.05 41.79
CA VAL A 326 8.73 -0.99 41.26
C VAL A 326 7.33 -1.11 41.85
N TRP A 327 6.80 -2.33 41.91
CA TRP A 327 5.50 -2.60 42.48
C TRP A 327 5.44 -2.25 43.98
N ASP A 328 6.48 -2.59 44.75
CA ASP A 328 6.59 -2.26 46.16
C ASP A 328 6.61 -0.75 46.40
N GLU A 329 7.31 0.03 45.57
CA GLU A 329 7.30 1.50 45.64
C GLU A 329 5.92 2.09 45.28
N ILE A 330 5.26 1.56 44.27
CA ILE A 330 3.91 1.98 43.87
C ILE A 330 2.93 1.71 45.00
N LYS A 331 2.98 0.53 45.63
CA LYS A 331 2.12 0.19 46.77
C LYS A 331 2.35 1.07 47.99
N LYS A 332 3.58 1.55 48.23
CA LYS A 332 3.85 2.56 49.28
C LYS A 332 3.21 3.91 48.96
N ALA A 333 3.28 4.35 47.69
CA ALA A 333 2.72 5.63 47.25
C ALA A 333 1.19 5.59 47.17
N TYR A 334 0.61 4.44 46.82
CA TYR A 334 -0.81 4.22 46.61
C TYR A 334 -1.25 2.93 47.29
N PRO A 335 -1.44 2.94 48.63
CA PRO A 335 -1.76 1.73 49.41
C PRO A 335 -3.07 1.02 49.00
N ASP A 336 -4.04 1.80 48.54
CA ASP A 336 -5.39 1.31 48.16
C ASP A 336 -5.45 0.86 46.66
N MET A 337 -4.36 0.96 45.92
CA MET A 337 -4.33 0.55 44.52
C MET A 337 -4.31 -1.00 44.40
N ASN A 338 -5.23 -1.53 43.61
CA ASN A 338 -5.33 -2.94 43.29
C ASN A 338 -4.59 -3.27 41.97
#